data_79f3e00d4f3c4e59e7e468319274740a
#
_entry.id   79f3e00d4f3c4e59e7e468319274740a
#
_cell.length_a   1.000
_cell.length_b   1.000
_cell.length_c   1.000
_cell.angle_alpha   90.00
_cell.angle_beta   90.00
_cell.angle_gamma   90.00
#
_symmetry.space_group_name_H-M   'P 1'
#
loop_
_entity.id
_entity.type
_entity.pdbx_description
1 polymer ?
#
loop_
_entity_poly.entity_id
_entity_poly.type
_entity_poly.pdbx_seq_one_letter_code
_entity_poly.pdbx_strand_id
1 'polypeptide(L)'
;MTRILAIARNTFRENIRDKVLYNLILFALIMILSSLALGQLTLGNEQKVLLDLGLFSISVIGMLISIFIGIGLVYKELEKRTVYALIAKPVHRHELILGKYLGLLFTLLVNLAIMTVGLEIAILYAGRIGFGGHLRLLPAVYLVFLSLALVTALALLFSTFSTPALSALFSFFLWIAGHFGKDLQSFGEITKSAAAKWICNILYYVIPNFANFSVDSRAVIQDTAYFQPMTPFAIAGATLYCVLYCAAIISISVLIFMRRDFK
;
A
#
# COMPACT_ATOMS: atom_id res chain seq x y z
N MET A 1 10.82 23.55 -4.50
CA MET A 1 10.93 22.19 -5.08
C MET A 1 12.21 21.46 -4.71
N THR A 2 13.37 22.09 -4.76
CA THR A 2 14.66 21.49 -4.41
C THR A 2 14.75 20.93 -2.98
N ARG A 3 14.10 21.56 -1.99
CA ARG A 3 14.12 21.13 -0.57
C ARG A 3 13.33 19.84 -0.35
N ILE A 4 12.10 19.75 -0.88
CA ILE A 4 11.25 18.56 -0.79
C ILE A 4 11.97 17.35 -1.42
N LEU A 5 12.60 17.55 -2.57
CA LEU A 5 13.33 16.49 -3.26
C LEU A 5 14.58 16.03 -2.49
N ALA A 6 15.28 16.96 -1.83
CA ALA A 6 16.42 16.64 -0.97
C ALA A 6 16.00 15.80 0.24
N ILE A 7 14.86 16.16 0.88
CA ILE A 7 14.29 15.41 2.00
C ILE A 7 13.85 14.02 1.51
N ALA A 8 13.16 13.93 0.37
CA ALA A 8 12.73 12.67 -0.20
C ALA A 8 13.91 11.73 -0.49
N ARG A 9 14.99 12.25 -1.08
CA ARG A 9 16.21 11.49 -1.35
C ARG A 9 16.89 10.99 -0.07
N ASN A 10 16.92 11.82 0.97
CA ASN A 10 17.49 11.42 2.26
C ASN A 10 16.67 10.30 2.90
N THR A 11 15.35 10.46 2.94
CA THR A 11 14.40 9.45 3.43
C THR A 11 14.53 8.12 2.69
N PHE A 12 14.60 8.17 1.37
CA PHE A 12 14.82 6.99 0.54
C PHE A 12 16.14 6.26 0.88
N ARG A 13 17.25 7.02 1.02
CA ARG A 13 18.55 6.43 1.39
C ARG A 13 18.56 5.83 2.80
N GLU A 14 17.85 6.42 3.74
CA GLU A 14 17.71 5.90 5.08
C GLU A 14 16.94 4.57 5.07
N ASN A 15 15.83 4.51 4.36
CA ASN A 15 14.98 3.33 4.31
C ASN A 15 15.63 2.15 3.57
N ILE A 16 16.34 2.38 2.46
CA ILE A 16 17.05 1.29 1.75
C ILE A 16 18.11 0.61 2.64
N ARG A 17 18.59 1.27 3.68
CA ARG A 17 19.58 0.69 4.61
C ARG A 17 18.93 -0.04 5.78
N ASP A 18 17.62 -0.07 5.87
CA ASP A 18 16.93 -0.72 6.98
C ASP A 18 16.90 -2.24 6.79
N LYS A 19 17.46 -2.96 7.77
CA LYS A 19 17.54 -4.44 7.74
C LYS A 19 16.18 -5.11 7.76
N VAL A 20 15.18 -4.49 8.40
CA VAL A 20 13.81 -5.02 8.47
C VAL A 20 13.21 -5.13 7.08
N LEU A 21 13.47 -4.13 6.24
CA LEU A 21 12.99 -4.09 4.87
C LEU A 21 13.52 -5.28 4.04
N TYR A 22 14.81 -5.57 4.14
CA TYR A 22 15.40 -6.71 3.43
C TYR A 22 14.83 -8.05 3.89
N ASN A 23 14.60 -8.22 5.19
CA ASN A 23 14.00 -9.44 5.72
C ASN A 23 12.55 -9.62 5.20
N LEU A 24 11.77 -8.54 5.11
CA LEU A 24 10.41 -8.59 4.58
C LEU A 24 10.40 -8.91 3.08
N ILE A 25 11.32 -8.33 2.29
CA ILE A 25 11.45 -8.66 0.87
C ILE A 25 11.84 -10.12 0.70
N LEU A 26 12.81 -10.61 1.47
CA LEU A 26 13.21 -12.01 1.42
C LEU A 26 12.03 -12.94 1.73
N PHE A 27 11.25 -12.60 2.76
CA PHE A 27 10.05 -13.36 3.10
C PHE A 27 9.01 -13.34 1.97
N ALA A 28 8.80 -12.19 1.32
CA ALA A 28 7.92 -12.08 0.16
C ALA A 28 8.38 -12.96 -1.01
N LEU A 29 9.68 -12.97 -1.31
CA LEU A 29 10.25 -13.83 -2.35
C LEU A 29 10.08 -15.32 -2.01
N ILE A 30 10.26 -15.72 -0.75
CA ILE A 30 10.00 -17.09 -0.30
C ILE A 30 8.52 -17.45 -0.49
N MET A 31 7.59 -16.56 -0.14
CA MET A 31 6.16 -16.77 -0.35
C MET A 31 5.81 -16.90 -1.83
N ILE A 32 6.41 -16.09 -2.69
CA ILE A 32 6.24 -16.17 -4.14
C ILE A 32 6.80 -17.50 -4.67
N LEU A 33 7.97 -17.93 -4.23
CA LEU A 33 8.54 -19.22 -4.61
C LEU A 33 7.69 -20.41 -4.12
N SER A 34 7.11 -20.31 -2.92
CA SER A 34 6.22 -21.35 -2.40
C SER A 34 4.93 -21.48 -3.22
N SER A 35 4.48 -20.40 -3.89
CA SER A 35 3.32 -20.45 -4.78
C SER A 35 3.53 -21.35 -6.00
N LEU A 36 4.79 -21.54 -6.45
CA LEU A 36 5.13 -22.51 -7.51
C LEU A 36 4.85 -23.94 -7.05
N ALA A 37 5.27 -24.31 -5.83
CA ALA A 37 5.05 -25.64 -5.29
C ALA A 37 3.54 -25.91 -5.08
N LEU A 38 2.81 -24.93 -4.54
CA LEU A 38 1.36 -25.04 -4.34
C LEU A 38 0.59 -25.10 -5.67
N GLY A 39 1.05 -24.35 -6.68
CA GLY A 39 0.48 -24.40 -8.02
C GLY A 39 0.56 -25.81 -8.63
N GLN A 40 1.69 -26.51 -8.46
CA GLN A 40 1.86 -27.88 -8.97
C GLN A 40 0.94 -28.91 -8.30
N LEU A 41 0.51 -28.65 -7.08
CA LEU A 41 -0.44 -29.52 -6.35
C LEU A 41 -1.89 -29.33 -6.81
N THR A 42 -2.17 -28.27 -7.56
CA THR A 42 -3.54 -27.92 -7.97
C THR A 42 -3.77 -28.34 -9.43
N LEU A 43 -4.47 -29.42 -9.64
CA LEU A 43 -4.79 -29.93 -10.97
C LEU A 43 -5.70 -28.94 -11.75
N GLY A 44 -5.18 -28.40 -12.86
CA GLY A 44 -5.93 -27.58 -13.81
C GLY A 44 -6.05 -26.07 -13.51
N ASN A 45 -5.67 -25.60 -12.31
CA ASN A 45 -5.76 -24.18 -11.93
C ASN A 45 -4.41 -23.57 -11.48
N GLU A 46 -3.31 -24.16 -11.92
CA GLU A 46 -1.97 -23.81 -11.46
C GLU A 46 -1.60 -22.35 -11.71
N GLN A 47 -1.95 -21.79 -12.87
CA GLN A 47 -1.68 -20.40 -13.23
C GLN A 47 -2.43 -19.42 -12.32
N LYS A 48 -3.68 -19.75 -12.01
CA LYS A 48 -4.51 -18.93 -11.13
C LYS A 48 -3.92 -18.90 -9.72
N VAL A 49 -3.58 -20.05 -9.17
CA VAL A 49 -2.99 -20.17 -7.83
C VAL A 49 -1.66 -19.42 -7.75
N LEU A 50 -0.80 -19.53 -8.76
CA LEU A 50 0.48 -18.82 -8.82
C LEU A 50 0.28 -17.30 -8.79
N LEU A 51 -0.66 -16.77 -9.61
CA LEU A 51 -0.93 -15.33 -9.67
C LEU A 51 -1.64 -14.82 -8.42
N ASP A 52 -2.66 -15.52 -7.93
CA ASP A 52 -3.40 -15.11 -6.74
C ASP A 52 -2.49 -15.07 -5.50
N LEU A 53 -1.71 -16.14 -5.27
CA LEU A 53 -0.78 -16.17 -4.14
C LEU A 53 0.39 -15.19 -4.31
N GLY A 54 0.88 -15.01 -5.54
CA GLY A 54 1.94 -14.07 -5.84
C GLY A 54 1.51 -12.62 -5.59
N LEU A 55 0.38 -12.20 -6.16
CA LEU A 55 -0.18 -10.85 -5.96
C LEU A 55 -0.61 -10.63 -4.52
N PHE A 56 -1.19 -11.62 -3.86
CA PHE A 56 -1.54 -11.57 -2.44
C PHE A 56 -0.29 -11.38 -1.58
N SER A 57 0.79 -12.12 -1.85
CA SER A 57 2.06 -11.99 -1.13
C SER A 57 2.64 -10.57 -1.29
N ILE A 58 2.65 -10.03 -2.52
CA ILE A 58 3.10 -8.67 -2.80
C ILE A 58 2.24 -7.65 -2.04
N SER A 59 0.92 -7.82 -2.03
CA SER A 59 -0.01 -6.90 -1.36
C SER A 59 0.17 -6.92 0.16
N VAL A 60 0.19 -8.10 0.79
CA VAL A 60 0.30 -8.25 2.25
C VAL A 60 1.67 -7.82 2.76
N ILE A 61 2.75 -8.31 2.14
CA ILE A 61 4.10 -7.94 2.57
C ILE A 61 4.38 -6.47 2.25
N GLY A 62 3.92 -5.99 1.08
CA GLY A 62 3.97 -4.57 0.74
C GLY A 62 3.25 -3.69 1.76
N MET A 63 2.09 -4.12 2.25
CA MET A 63 1.35 -3.44 3.33
C MET A 63 2.17 -3.40 4.62
N LEU A 64 2.78 -4.51 5.04
CA LEU A 64 3.65 -4.53 6.22
C LEU A 64 4.83 -3.57 6.04
N ILE A 65 5.51 -3.62 4.89
CA ILE A 65 6.60 -2.69 4.56
C ILE A 65 6.10 -1.24 4.67
N SER A 66 4.93 -0.91 4.08
CA SER A 66 4.34 0.43 4.09
C SER A 66 4.09 0.94 5.51
N ILE A 67 3.55 0.08 6.38
CA ILE A 67 3.28 0.40 7.79
C ILE A 67 4.60 0.64 8.55
N PHE A 68 5.55 -0.29 8.49
CA PHE A 68 6.81 -0.18 9.23
C PHE A 68 7.64 1.03 8.80
N ILE A 69 7.75 1.28 7.49
CA ILE A 69 8.48 2.43 6.96
C ILE A 69 7.74 3.73 7.31
N GLY A 70 6.41 3.78 7.16
CA GLY A 70 5.59 4.97 7.42
C GLY A 70 5.70 5.44 8.88
N ILE A 71 5.69 4.50 9.83
CA ILE A 71 5.80 4.80 11.26
C ILE A 71 7.22 5.13 11.68
N GLY A 72 8.20 4.34 11.18
CA GLY A 72 9.59 4.45 11.62
C GLY A 72 10.21 5.82 11.41
N LEU A 73 9.77 6.55 10.40
CA LEU A 73 10.31 7.86 10.06
C LEU A 73 9.97 8.97 11.05
N VAL A 74 8.72 9.06 11.48
CA VAL A 74 8.30 10.09 12.42
C VAL A 74 8.82 9.79 13.82
N TYR A 75 8.80 8.51 14.20
CA TYR A 75 9.28 8.08 15.52
C TYR A 75 10.79 8.28 15.69
N LYS A 76 11.60 7.87 14.72
CA LYS A 76 13.07 8.06 14.75
C LYS A 76 13.47 9.53 14.90
N GLU A 77 12.71 10.47 14.38
CA GLU A 77 12.98 11.90 14.52
C GLU A 77 12.56 12.44 15.88
N LEU A 78 11.43 11.97 16.41
CA LEU A 78 10.99 12.34 17.76
C LEU A 78 11.98 11.83 18.81
N GLU A 79 12.47 10.62 18.67
CA GLU A 79 13.40 9.96 19.61
C GLU A 79 14.80 10.59 19.56
N LYS A 80 15.31 10.87 18.37
CA LYS A 80 16.65 11.44 18.18
C LYS A 80 16.73 12.94 18.43
N ARG A 81 15.63 13.61 18.79
CA ARG A 81 15.55 15.07 18.93
C ARG A 81 16.13 15.84 17.73
N THR A 82 16.23 15.21 16.58
CA THR A 82 16.76 15.83 15.34
C THR A 82 15.84 16.93 14.81
N VAL A 83 14.59 16.98 15.29
CA VAL A 83 13.67 18.11 15.08
C VAL A 83 14.30 19.44 15.54
N TYR A 84 15.11 19.45 16.61
CA TYR A 84 15.82 20.66 17.07
C TYR A 84 16.92 21.12 16.10
N ALA A 85 17.59 20.17 15.42
CA ALA A 85 18.59 20.52 14.40
C ALA A 85 17.94 21.05 13.10
N LEU A 86 16.69 20.66 12.82
CA LEU A 86 15.90 21.16 11.69
C LEU A 86 15.34 22.57 11.96
N ILE A 87 15.14 22.96 13.23
CA ILE A 87 14.74 24.32 13.60
C ILE A 87 15.85 25.34 13.27
N ALA A 88 17.11 24.91 13.24
CA ALA A 88 18.24 25.74 12.83
C ALA A 88 18.28 26.06 11.31
N LYS A 89 17.57 25.31 10.48
CA LYS A 89 17.37 25.58 9.05
C LYS A 89 15.90 25.93 8.80
N PRO A 90 15.57 26.99 8.03
CA PRO A 90 14.19 27.40 7.77
C PRO A 90 13.51 26.41 6.79
N VAL A 91 13.12 25.22 7.29
CA VAL A 91 12.33 24.23 6.54
C VAL A 91 10.91 24.30 7.06
N HIS A 92 9.96 24.52 6.16
CA HIS A 92 8.55 24.53 6.53
C HIS A 92 8.08 23.12 6.89
N ARG A 93 7.22 22.98 7.92
CA ARG A 93 6.72 21.68 8.40
C ARG A 93 6.00 20.88 7.32
N HIS A 94 5.31 21.53 6.39
CA HIS A 94 4.67 20.86 5.25
C HIS A 94 5.67 20.30 4.24
N GLU A 95 6.81 20.98 4.00
CA GLU A 95 7.87 20.49 3.11
C GLU A 95 8.49 19.21 3.68
N LEU A 96 8.59 19.11 5.00
CA LEU A 96 9.11 17.92 5.69
C LEU A 96 8.19 16.72 5.46
N ILE A 97 6.89 16.86 5.75
CA ILE A 97 5.93 15.75 5.62
C ILE A 97 5.79 15.30 4.16
N LEU A 98 5.66 16.26 3.22
CA LEU A 98 5.58 15.94 1.80
C LEU A 98 6.86 15.28 1.28
N GLY A 99 8.03 15.80 1.66
CA GLY A 99 9.31 15.22 1.26
C GLY A 99 9.49 13.80 1.78
N LYS A 100 9.09 13.55 3.03
CA LYS A 100 9.11 12.22 3.63
C LYS A 100 8.17 11.27 2.90
N TYR A 101 6.93 11.67 2.70
CA TYR A 101 5.95 10.85 1.99
C TYR A 101 6.44 10.45 0.60
N LEU A 102 6.99 11.39 -0.18
CA LEU A 102 7.57 11.09 -1.48
C LEU A 102 8.77 10.13 -1.38
N GLY A 103 9.64 10.30 -0.39
CA GLY A 103 10.75 9.37 -0.15
C GLY A 103 10.28 7.95 0.18
N LEU A 104 9.18 7.83 0.95
CA LEU A 104 8.52 6.56 1.25
C LEU A 104 7.95 5.91 -0.01
N LEU A 105 7.25 6.68 -0.86
CA LEU A 105 6.72 6.18 -2.11
C LEU A 105 7.82 5.65 -3.04
N PHE A 106 8.96 6.34 -3.12
CA PHE A 106 10.11 5.83 -3.89
C PHE A 106 10.66 4.52 -3.31
N THR A 107 10.74 4.40 -1.99
CA THR A 107 11.16 3.15 -1.34
C THR A 107 10.20 2.01 -1.66
N LEU A 108 8.90 2.25 -1.56
CA LEU A 108 7.87 1.28 -1.90
C LEU A 108 7.93 0.86 -3.37
N LEU A 109 8.14 1.80 -4.28
CA LEU A 109 8.25 1.51 -5.71
C LEU A 109 9.40 0.57 -6.00
N VAL A 110 10.58 0.79 -5.39
CA VAL A 110 11.74 -0.11 -5.55
C VAL A 110 11.44 -1.49 -4.98
N ASN A 111 10.85 -1.57 -3.79
CA ASN A 111 10.51 -2.86 -3.15
C ASN A 111 9.48 -3.63 -3.99
N LEU A 112 8.44 -2.94 -4.43
CA LEU A 112 7.42 -3.51 -5.29
C LEU A 112 8.01 -4.02 -6.61
N ALA A 113 8.93 -3.27 -7.22
CA ALA A 113 9.63 -3.69 -8.43
C ALA A 113 10.43 -4.98 -8.20
N ILE A 114 11.17 -5.10 -7.08
CA ILE A 114 11.92 -6.32 -6.74
C ILE A 114 10.99 -7.52 -6.58
N MET A 115 9.87 -7.35 -5.85
CA MET A 115 8.90 -8.41 -5.64
C MET A 115 8.20 -8.81 -6.94
N THR A 116 7.89 -7.83 -7.80
CA THR A 116 7.28 -8.08 -9.12
C THR A 116 8.23 -8.84 -10.04
N VAL A 117 9.51 -8.49 -10.05
CA VAL A 117 10.54 -9.23 -10.81
C VAL A 117 10.62 -10.69 -10.28
N GLY A 118 10.56 -10.88 -8.96
CA GLY A 118 10.51 -12.23 -8.38
C GLY A 118 9.29 -13.04 -8.84
N LEU A 119 8.11 -12.40 -8.89
CA LEU A 119 6.89 -13.03 -9.41
C LEU A 119 7.00 -13.34 -10.90
N GLU A 120 7.54 -12.40 -11.70
CA GLU A 120 7.76 -12.63 -13.15
C GLU A 120 8.71 -13.80 -13.40
N ILE A 121 9.79 -13.94 -12.65
CA ILE A 121 10.70 -15.08 -12.74
C ILE A 121 9.96 -16.38 -12.42
N ALA A 122 9.10 -16.40 -11.40
CA ALA A 122 8.30 -17.55 -11.05
C ALA A 122 7.32 -17.93 -12.17
N ILE A 123 6.67 -16.95 -12.80
CA ILE A 123 5.75 -17.13 -13.93
C ILE A 123 6.50 -17.68 -15.15
N LEU A 124 7.66 -17.12 -15.47
CA LEU A 124 8.50 -17.60 -16.59
C LEU A 124 8.98 -19.03 -16.37
N TYR A 125 9.36 -19.38 -15.14
CA TYR A 125 9.76 -20.74 -14.81
C TYR A 125 8.60 -21.74 -14.96
N ALA A 126 7.39 -21.34 -14.59
CA ALA A 126 6.19 -22.15 -14.77
C ALA A 126 5.83 -22.37 -16.26
N GLY A 127 6.30 -21.47 -17.16
CA GLY A 127 6.17 -21.62 -18.63
C GLY A 127 4.75 -21.60 -19.17
N ARG A 128 3.78 -21.05 -18.42
CA ARG A 128 2.33 -21.27 -18.67
C ARG A 128 1.55 -19.99 -19.02
N ILE A 129 2.19 -18.82 -18.98
CA ILE A 129 1.52 -17.55 -19.31
C ILE A 129 2.10 -17.01 -20.61
N GLY A 130 1.23 -16.74 -21.59
CA GLY A 130 1.64 -16.13 -22.86
C GLY A 130 2.08 -14.66 -22.68
N PHE A 131 2.79 -14.12 -23.68
CA PHE A 131 3.35 -12.76 -23.66
C PHE A 131 2.33 -11.68 -23.24
N GLY A 132 1.07 -11.81 -23.65
CA GLY A 132 0.01 -10.87 -23.24
C GLY A 132 -0.30 -10.87 -21.74
N GLY A 133 -0.05 -11.97 -21.03
CA GLY A 133 -0.24 -12.05 -19.57
C GLY A 133 0.79 -11.24 -18.80
N HIS A 134 2.05 -11.24 -19.24
CA HIS A 134 3.12 -10.42 -18.63
C HIS A 134 2.81 -8.93 -18.69
N LEU A 135 2.29 -8.43 -19.82
CA LEU A 135 1.91 -7.01 -19.95
C LEU A 135 0.71 -6.63 -19.05
N ARG A 136 -0.19 -7.58 -18.77
CA ARG A 136 -1.36 -7.36 -17.91
C ARG A 136 -1.02 -7.38 -16.42
N LEU A 137 0.12 -7.93 -16.05
CA LEU A 137 0.59 -7.86 -14.67
C LEU A 137 0.94 -6.43 -14.23
N LEU A 138 1.41 -5.58 -15.16
CA LEU A 138 1.79 -4.20 -14.84
C LEU A 138 0.64 -3.35 -14.27
N PRO A 139 -0.57 -3.31 -14.87
CA PRO A 139 -1.69 -2.59 -14.25
C PRO A 139 -2.14 -3.21 -12.92
N ALA A 140 -2.02 -4.53 -12.75
CA ALA A 140 -2.30 -5.19 -11.48
C ALA A 140 -1.36 -4.70 -10.36
N VAL A 141 -0.07 -4.73 -10.62
CA VAL A 141 0.98 -4.23 -9.71
C VAL A 141 0.83 -2.73 -9.45
N TYR A 142 0.42 -1.95 -10.45
CA TYR A 142 0.14 -0.53 -10.29
C TYR A 142 -1.01 -0.26 -9.31
N LEU A 143 -2.11 -1.03 -9.37
CA LEU A 143 -3.20 -0.91 -8.40
C LEU A 143 -2.75 -1.29 -6.98
N VAL A 144 -1.92 -2.33 -6.85
CA VAL A 144 -1.29 -2.66 -5.56
C VAL A 144 -0.44 -1.49 -5.06
N PHE A 145 0.36 -0.85 -5.93
CA PHE A 145 1.14 0.34 -5.56
C PHE A 145 0.27 1.48 -5.02
N LEU A 146 -0.87 1.76 -5.66
CA LEU A 146 -1.83 2.78 -5.19
C LEU A 146 -2.38 2.43 -3.80
N SER A 147 -2.73 1.17 -3.58
CA SER A 147 -3.16 0.69 -2.25
C SER A 147 -2.07 0.92 -1.19
N LEU A 148 -0.82 0.55 -1.49
CA LEU A 148 0.31 0.74 -0.59
C LEU A 148 0.63 2.20 -0.33
N ALA A 149 0.50 3.07 -1.33
CA ALA A 149 0.65 4.51 -1.18
C ALA A 149 -0.37 5.09 -0.19
N LEU A 150 -1.61 4.62 -0.25
CA LEU A 150 -2.66 5.03 0.67
C LEU A 150 -2.39 4.52 2.10
N VAL A 151 -1.96 3.26 2.26
CA VAL A 151 -1.54 2.70 3.57
C VAL A 151 -0.40 3.51 4.17
N THR A 152 0.60 3.90 3.36
CA THR A 152 1.72 4.73 3.81
C THR A 152 1.26 6.09 4.30
N ALA A 153 0.30 6.73 3.60
CA ALA A 153 -0.28 8.00 4.04
C ALA A 153 -0.99 7.85 5.39
N LEU A 154 -1.75 6.76 5.59
CA LEU A 154 -2.41 6.45 6.87
C LEU A 154 -1.40 6.20 7.99
N ALA A 155 -0.37 5.39 7.73
CA ALA A 155 0.67 5.10 8.71
C ALA A 155 1.40 6.39 9.13
N LEU A 156 1.69 7.28 8.18
CA LEU A 156 2.27 8.58 8.43
C LEU A 156 1.32 9.47 9.25
N LEU A 157 0.02 9.50 8.95
CA LEU A 157 -0.98 10.24 9.72
C LEU A 157 -0.99 9.78 11.17
N PHE A 158 -1.18 8.48 11.41
CA PHE A 158 -1.25 7.95 12.79
C PHE A 158 0.04 8.15 13.56
N SER A 159 1.20 8.08 12.90
CA SER A 159 2.50 8.33 13.53
C SER A 159 2.69 9.78 14.00
N THR A 160 1.90 10.74 13.49
CA THR A 160 1.99 12.14 13.94
C THR A 160 1.40 12.36 15.32
N PHE A 161 0.45 11.56 15.79
CA PHE A 161 -0.24 11.77 17.07
C PHE A 161 -0.28 10.54 17.98
N SER A 162 0.11 9.35 17.50
CA SER A 162 0.03 8.09 18.23
C SER A 162 1.42 7.48 18.45
N THR A 163 1.50 6.46 19.32
CA THR A 163 2.71 5.67 19.52
C THR A 163 2.94 4.73 18.31
N PRO A 164 4.17 4.27 18.06
CA PRO A 164 4.46 3.38 16.93
C PRO A 164 3.58 2.13 16.89
N ALA A 165 3.38 1.47 18.04
CA ALA A 165 2.56 0.28 18.13
C ALA A 165 1.09 0.55 17.79
N LEU A 166 0.50 1.63 18.32
CA LEU A 166 -0.87 2.01 18.02
C LEU A 166 -1.03 2.47 16.57
N SER A 167 -0.05 3.19 16.02
CA SER A 167 -0.06 3.61 14.61
C SER A 167 -0.04 2.41 13.67
N ALA A 168 0.77 1.37 13.99
CA ALA A 168 0.78 0.11 13.24
C ALA A 168 -0.58 -0.57 13.28
N LEU A 169 -1.14 -0.67 14.46
CA LEU A 169 -2.40 -1.35 14.72
C LEU A 169 -3.57 -0.65 14.00
N PHE A 170 -3.67 0.68 14.09
CA PHE A 170 -4.70 1.44 13.38
C PHE A 170 -4.56 1.36 11.86
N SER A 171 -3.34 1.46 11.33
CA SER A 171 -3.10 1.33 9.89
C SER A 171 -3.46 -0.06 9.38
N PHE A 172 -3.11 -1.10 10.14
CA PHE A 172 -3.42 -2.49 9.82
C PHE A 172 -4.94 -2.74 9.83
N PHE A 173 -5.63 -2.32 10.89
CA PHE A 173 -7.08 -2.50 10.97
C PHE A 173 -7.85 -1.71 9.91
N LEU A 174 -7.40 -0.48 9.59
CA LEU A 174 -8.02 0.28 8.51
C LEU A 174 -7.80 -0.36 7.15
N TRP A 175 -6.63 -0.96 6.91
CA TRP A 175 -6.38 -1.70 5.68
C TRP A 175 -7.32 -2.91 5.56
N ILE A 176 -7.48 -3.69 6.63
CA ILE A 176 -8.44 -4.81 6.65
C ILE A 176 -9.87 -4.30 6.45
N ALA A 177 -10.30 -3.35 7.26
CA ALA A 177 -11.67 -2.81 7.20
C ALA A 177 -12.01 -2.26 5.81
N GLY A 178 -11.05 -1.60 5.16
CA GLY A 178 -11.25 -1.04 3.82
C GLY A 178 -11.39 -2.09 2.71
N HIS A 179 -10.91 -3.32 2.90
CA HIS A 179 -11.18 -4.41 1.96
C HIS A 179 -12.63 -4.90 2.02
N PHE A 180 -13.28 -4.76 3.19
CA PHE A 180 -14.68 -5.12 3.39
C PHE A 180 -15.67 -4.00 3.06
N GLY A 181 -15.23 -2.93 2.39
CA GLY A 181 -16.07 -1.77 2.09
C GLY A 181 -17.35 -2.14 1.32
N LYS A 182 -17.26 -3.01 0.31
CA LYS A 182 -18.42 -3.49 -0.46
C LYS A 182 -19.37 -4.34 0.39
N ASP A 183 -18.82 -5.19 1.25
CA ASP A 183 -19.62 -6.05 2.14
C ASP A 183 -20.34 -5.20 3.19
N LEU A 184 -19.71 -4.11 3.66
CA LEU A 184 -20.31 -3.14 4.57
C LEU A 184 -21.54 -2.47 3.95
N GLN A 185 -21.46 -2.08 2.68
CA GLN A 185 -22.57 -1.47 1.94
C GLN A 185 -23.70 -2.49 1.77
N SER A 186 -23.39 -3.69 1.32
CA SER A 186 -24.40 -4.78 1.16
C SER A 186 -25.06 -5.13 2.48
N PHE A 187 -24.30 -5.18 3.57
CA PHE A 187 -24.86 -5.41 4.91
C PHE A 187 -25.80 -4.29 5.35
N GLY A 188 -25.45 -3.02 5.05
CA GLY A 188 -26.33 -1.87 5.33
C GLY A 188 -27.64 -1.91 4.55
N GLU A 189 -27.66 -2.48 3.34
CA GLU A 189 -28.88 -2.64 2.53
C GLU A 189 -29.78 -3.77 3.03
N ILE A 190 -29.22 -4.86 3.52
CA ILE A 190 -29.95 -6.03 4.02
C ILE A 190 -30.53 -5.77 5.42
N THR A 191 -29.90 -4.89 6.20
CA THR A 191 -30.26 -4.64 7.58
C THR A 191 -31.55 -3.81 7.66
N LYS A 192 -32.56 -4.32 8.40
CA LYS A 192 -33.84 -3.63 8.63
C LYS A 192 -33.75 -2.43 9.59
N SER A 193 -32.65 -2.29 10.34
CA SER A 193 -32.43 -1.21 11.31
C SER A 193 -31.90 0.05 10.63
N ALA A 194 -32.65 1.16 10.76
CA ALA A 194 -32.23 2.47 10.23
C ALA A 194 -30.91 2.97 10.84
N ALA A 195 -30.67 2.72 12.12
CA ALA A 195 -29.44 3.09 12.80
C ALA A 195 -28.22 2.32 12.25
N ALA A 196 -28.35 1.01 12.04
CA ALA A 196 -27.26 0.20 11.47
C ALA A 196 -26.94 0.62 10.03
N LYS A 197 -27.97 0.90 9.20
CA LYS A 197 -27.79 1.41 7.85
C LYS A 197 -27.03 2.74 7.84
N TRP A 198 -27.37 3.65 8.75
CA TRP A 198 -26.69 4.95 8.87
C TRP A 198 -25.22 4.81 9.27
N ILE A 199 -24.92 3.95 10.26
CA ILE A 199 -23.55 3.63 10.69
C ILE A 199 -22.74 3.01 9.55
N CYS A 200 -23.28 2.01 8.85
CA CYS A 200 -22.60 1.38 7.71
C CYS A 200 -22.27 2.39 6.59
N ASN A 201 -23.20 3.30 6.29
CA ASN A 201 -22.96 4.35 5.30
C ASN A 201 -21.84 5.31 5.74
N ILE A 202 -21.84 5.77 7.00
CA ILE A 202 -20.76 6.64 7.49
C ILE A 202 -19.42 5.91 7.40
N LEU A 203 -19.34 4.67 7.87
CA LEU A 203 -18.11 3.88 7.82
C LEU A 203 -17.63 3.69 6.38
N TYR A 204 -18.55 3.42 5.45
CA TYR A 204 -18.24 3.28 4.02
C TYR A 204 -17.59 4.53 3.41
N TYR A 205 -18.03 5.74 3.79
CA TYR A 205 -17.46 7.00 3.27
C TYR A 205 -16.21 7.45 4.02
N VAL A 206 -16.08 7.11 5.32
CA VAL A 206 -14.96 7.52 6.16
C VAL A 206 -13.74 6.58 6.01
N ILE A 207 -13.99 5.27 5.84
CA ILE A 207 -12.93 4.29 5.67
C ILE A 207 -12.51 4.26 4.19
N PRO A 208 -11.21 4.37 3.87
CA PRO A 208 -10.75 4.27 2.50
C PRO A 208 -11.09 2.89 1.92
N ASN A 209 -11.74 2.88 0.77
CA ASN A 209 -12.17 1.65 0.12
C ASN A 209 -11.02 1.00 -0.64
N PHE A 210 -10.33 0.05 0.00
CA PHE A 210 -9.23 -0.70 -0.61
C PHE A 210 -9.69 -1.72 -1.65
N ALA A 211 -10.99 -2.09 -1.66
CA ALA A 211 -11.53 -2.98 -2.67
C ALA A 211 -11.45 -2.40 -4.11
N ASN A 212 -11.29 -1.08 -4.25
CA ASN A 212 -11.05 -0.44 -5.54
C ASN A 212 -9.66 -0.75 -6.13
N PHE A 213 -8.73 -1.21 -5.31
CA PHE A 213 -7.37 -1.58 -5.71
C PHE A 213 -7.17 -3.11 -5.73
N SER A 214 -8.18 -3.88 -5.35
CA SER A 214 -8.09 -5.34 -5.37
C SER A 214 -8.01 -5.85 -6.81
N VAL A 215 -7.04 -6.72 -7.05
CA VAL A 215 -6.80 -7.34 -8.35
C VAL A 215 -7.08 -8.82 -8.24
N ASP A 216 -7.97 -9.32 -9.09
CA ASP A 216 -8.22 -10.75 -9.27
C ASP A 216 -7.31 -11.27 -10.40
N SER A 217 -6.76 -12.47 -10.26
CA SER A 217 -6.00 -13.17 -11.32
C SER A 217 -6.77 -13.27 -12.63
N ARG A 218 -8.10 -13.26 -12.59
CA ARG A 218 -8.97 -13.24 -13.78
C ARG A 218 -8.72 -12.03 -14.69
N ALA A 219 -8.21 -10.94 -14.16
CA ALA A 219 -7.85 -9.77 -14.96
C ALA A 219 -6.53 -9.94 -15.72
N VAL A 220 -5.70 -10.90 -15.32
CA VAL A 220 -4.39 -11.20 -15.92
C VAL A 220 -4.48 -12.40 -16.86
N ILE A 221 -5.23 -13.44 -16.51
CA ILE A 221 -5.35 -14.70 -17.27
C ILE A 221 -6.47 -14.57 -18.30
N GLN A 222 -6.12 -14.66 -19.59
CA GLN A 222 -7.07 -14.52 -20.70
C GLN A 222 -7.88 -15.78 -20.99
N ASP A 223 -7.36 -16.97 -20.64
CA ASP A 223 -7.93 -18.27 -21.05
C ASP A 223 -9.07 -18.75 -20.14
N THR A 224 -9.62 -17.91 -19.30
CA THR A 224 -10.76 -18.24 -18.46
C THR A 224 -12.05 -17.69 -19.04
N ALA A 225 -13.14 -18.48 -18.99
CA ALA A 225 -14.48 -18.06 -19.42
C ALA A 225 -15.00 -16.81 -18.67
N TYR A 226 -14.29 -16.38 -17.63
CA TYR A 226 -14.63 -15.24 -16.75
C TYR A 226 -13.59 -14.12 -16.82
N PHE A 227 -12.86 -13.99 -17.94
CA PHE A 227 -11.90 -12.88 -18.12
C PHE A 227 -12.59 -11.52 -17.95
N GLN A 228 -12.08 -10.73 -17.02
CA GLN A 228 -12.51 -9.34 -16.80
C GLN A 228 -11.32 -8.40 -17.05
N PRO A 229 -11.23 -7.78 -18.24
CA PRO A 229 -10.15 -6.87 -18.54
C PRO A 229 -10.23 -5.62 -17.65
N MET A 230 -9.08 -5.18 -17.11
CA MET A 230 -8.98 -3.89 -16.45
C MET A 230 -9.18 -2.78 -17.47
N THR A 231 -10.29 -2.06 -17.36
CA THR A 231 -10.53 -0.93 -18.24
C THR A 231 -9.63 0.26 -17.86
N PRO A 232 -9.08 1.01 -18.84
CA PRO A 232 -8.28 2.20 -18.55
C PRO A 232 -9.03 3.23 -17.69
N PHE A 233 -10.35 3.29 -17.86
CA PHE A 233 -11.22 4.17 -17.06
C PHE A 233 -11.26 3.77 -15.58
N ALA A 234 -11.31 2.47 -15.26
CA ALA A 234 -11.25 1.98 -13.88
C ALA A 234 -9.91 2.31 -13.22
N ILE A 235 -8.80 2.13 -13.96
CA ILE A 235 -7.46 2.48 -13.47
C ILE A 235 -7.34 3.99 -13.22
N ALA A 236 -7.84 4.82 -14.13
CA ALA A 236 -7.85 6.28 -13.97
C ALA A 236 -8.71 6.70 -12.76
N GLY A 237 -9.87 6.09 -12.57
CA GLY A 237 -10.74 6.31 -11.41
C GLY A 237 -10.07 5.95 -10.09
N ALA A 238 -9.43 4.77 -10.02
CA ALA A 238 -8.66 4.34 -8.85
C ALA A 238 -7.48 5.28 -8.56
N THR A 239 -6.78 5.75 -9.60
CA THR A 239 -5.69 6.71 -9.46
C THR A 239 -6.18 8.04 -8.90
N LEU A 240 -7.25 8.60 -9.45
CA LEU A 240 -7.83 9.85 -8.98
C LEU A 240 -8.30 9.73 -7.52
N TYR A 241 -8.98 8.63 -7.18
CA TYR A 241 -9.40 8.34 -5.83
C TYR A 241 -8.21 8.28 -4.86
N CYS A 242 -7.15 7.56 -5.22
CA CYS A 242 -5.94 7.46 -4.40
C CYS A 242 -5.29 8.83 -4.18
N VAL A 243 -5.11 9.63 -5.25
CA VAL A 243 -4.47 10.95 -5.17
C VAL A 243 -5.27 11.89 -4.27
N LEU A 244 -6.58 11.96 -4.44
CA LEU A 244 -7.45 12.82 -3.62
C LEU A 244 -7.44 12.39 -2.15
N TYR A 245 -7.52 11.10 -1.89
CA TYR A 245 -7.53 10.57 -0.53
C TYR A 245 -6.17 10.78 0.17
N CYS A 246 -5.06 10.49 -0.52
CA CYS A 246 -3.71 10.76 -0.01
C CYS A 246 -3.49 12.24 0.25
N ALA A 247 -3.93 13.13 -0.65
CA ALA A 247 -3.83 14.57 -0.47
C ALA A 247 -4.59 15.04 0.80
N ALA A 248 -5.81 14.51 1.01
CA ALA A 248 -6.60 14.81 2.20
C ALA A 248 -5.90 14.33 3.49
N ILE A 249 -5.43 13.08 3.51
CA ILE A 249 -4.73 12.50 4.68
C ILE A 249 -3.45 13.26 4.98
N ILE A 250 -2.64 13.59 3.97
CA ILE A 250 -1.39 14.33 4.15
C ILE A 250 -1.67 15.75 4.66
N SER A 251 -2.72 16.41 4.15
CA SER A 251 -3.14 17.74 4.63
C SER A 251 -3.52 17.70 6.10
N ILE A 252 -4.28 16.68 6.53
CA ILE A 252 -4.63 16.47 7.94
C ILE A 252 -3.35 16.19 8.77
N SER A 253 -2.43 15.38 8.26
CA SER A 253 -1.16 15.09 8.93
C SER A 253 -0.34 16.36 9.16
N VAL A 254 -0.28 17.23 8.16
CA VAL A 254 0.41 18.56 8.25
C VAL A 254 -0.26 19.42 9.31
N LEU A 255 -1.59 19.51 9.32
CA LEU A 255 -2.34 20.32 10.29
C LEU A 255 -2.12 19.84 11.74
N ILE A 256 -2.15 18.53 11.97
CA ILE A 256 -1.88 17.94 13.29
C ILE A 256 -0.44 18.22 13.71
N PHE A 257 0.52 18.01 12.80
CA PHE A 257 1.94 18.25 13.06
C PHE A 257 2.25 19.72 13.33
N MET A 258 1.51 20.66 12.72
CA MET A 258 1.65 22.11 12.98
C MET A 258 1.18 22.52 14.38
N ARG A 259 0.14 21.84 14.90
CA ARG A 259 -0.44 22.15 16.23
C ARG A 259 0.28 21.45 17.40
N ARG A 260 1.19 20.53 17.10
CA ARG A 260 1.94 19.83 18.15
C ARG A 260 3.11 20.69 18.61
N ASP A 261 3.01 21.20 19.84
CA ASP A 261 4.13 21.83 20.53
C ASP A 261 5.10 20.75 20.99
N PHE A 262 6.28 20.75 20.43
CA PHE A 262 7.39 19.93 20.89
C PHE A 262 7.99 20.59 22.15
N LYS A 263 7.52 20.18 23.33
CA LYS A 263 8.14 20.54 24.61
C LYS A 263 9.27 19.58 24.95
#